data_d043a91bce9b002cef74380af382d832
#
_entry.id   d043a91bce9b002cef74380af382d832
#
_cell.length_a   1.000
_cell.length_b   1.000
_cell.length_c   1.000
_cell.angle_alpha   90.00
_cell.angle_beta   90.00
_cell.angle_gamma   90.00
#
_symmetry.space_group_name_H-M   'P 1'
#
loop_
_entity.id
_entity.type
_entity.pdbx_description
1 polymer ?
#
loop_
_entity_poly.entity_id
_entity_poly.type
_entity_poly.pdbx_seq_one_letter_code
_entity_poly.pdbx_strand_id
1 'polypeptide(L)'
;MDRLYRPRSFLSLLLTGFVFVSLPLVTALFSSIQNLEGLLQQSAAAVYRSVSRIEGGRTVADLFRSQERAARLFAVLGEEVHRKDVNALSAEVATVLHSLAPQGGQEELIRLADELRARENHLVAVLNRPLGGPETREKEQIRALGLYTEISALVTRLERLGNELMSQEVAALEAAVQTSKRALVWQVSGLIGFSVLLVVVFIGLILKPVRQLDRAIERLGEGDFATPIVVGGTRDLESIGGRLDWLRKRLRTLDREKVRMLAHISHELKTPLASIKEGAGLLKDGLVGPLSRSQTEVVSILDSNCRKLQKLIQNILDFNMAQAREAPPDLRKIRLDELIEEVAGDHRNVLLARTIQLNLQLEPVTVSGDRTQLKTALDNLLANAVKFVPDGGVIGVFMKDKGNRVNVLIEDNGPGISEEDRAQIFQPFFQGKQQGQSPIKGSGLGLAISREYVENGGGTLRLLPSSHGARFSMTLPRAAEEAP
;
A
#
# COMPACT_ATOMS: atom_id res chain seq x y z
N MET A 1 -13.37 -18.39 13.14
CA MET A 1 -14.13 -17.38 12.36
C MET A 1 -13.68 -17.31 10.89
N ASP A 2 -13.39 -18.45 10.21
CA ASP A 2 -12.69 -18.46 8.91
C ASP A 2 -13.53 -18.90 7.70
N ARG A 3 -14.83 -18.68 7.72
CA ARG A 3 -15.71 -18.97 6.58
C ARG A 3 -16.49 -17.75 6.08
N LEU A 4 -15.96 -16.53 6.25
CA LEU A 4 -16.51 -15.35 5.61
C LEU A 4 -16.08 -15.39 4.12
N TYR A 5 -17.10 -15.42 3.26
CA TYR A 5 -17.14 -15.26 1.81
C TYR A 5 -15.77 -15.00 1.15
N ARG A 6 -15.11 -16.08 0.68
CA ARG A 6 -13.89 -15.94 -0.15
C ARG A 6 -14.34 -15.65 -1.58
N PRO A 7 -14.07 -14.46 -2.11
CA PRO A 7 -14.42 -14.13 -3.48
C PRO A 7 -13.74 -15.10 -4.44
N ARG A 8 -14.52 -15.67 -5.34
CA ARG A 8 -14.05 -16.70 -6.28
C ARG A 8 -13.01 -16.22 -7.26
N SER A 9 -12.99 -14.93 -7.58
CA SER A 9 -12.11 -14.33 -8.58
C SER A 9 -11.73 -12.92 -8.16
N PHE A 10 -10.54 -12.48 -8.53
CA PHE A 10 -10.08 -11.10 -8.41
C PHE A 10 -11.05 -10.12 -9.07
N LEU A 11 -11.56 -10.49 -10.27
CA LEU A 11 -12.54 -9.69 -10.99
C LEU A 11 -13.86 -9.58 -10.21
N SER A 12 -14.34 -10.68 -9.59
CA SER A 12 -15.56 -10.63 -8.77
C SER A 12 -15.40 -9.76 -7.54
N LEU A 13 -14.22 -9.74 -6.93
CA LEU A 13 -13.90 -8.85 -5.82
C LEU A 13 -13.97 -7.38 -6.26
N LEU A 14 -13.36 -7.03 -7.40
CA LEU A 14 -13.41 -5.68 -7.97
C LEU A 14 -14.83 -5.25 -8.33
N LEU A 15 -15.60 -6.10 -9.01
CA LEU A 15 -16.99 -5.82 -9.37
C LEU A 15 -17.87 -5.63 -8.12
N THR A 16 -17.72 -6.50 -7.13
CA THR A 16 -18.46 -6.38 -5.87
C THR A 16 -18.12 -5.06 -5.16
N GLY A 17 -16.84 -4.70 -5.09
CA GLY A 17 -16.40 -3.42 -4.53
C GLY A 17 -16.93 -2.22 -5.29
N PHE A 18 -16.92 -2.27 -6.61
CA PHE A 18 -17.48 -1.22 -7.46
C PHE A 18 -18.99 -1.05 -7.19
N VAL A 19 -19.75 -2.13 -7.11
CA VAL A 19 -21.18 -2.10 -6.79
C VAL A 19 -21.43 -1.52 -5.39
N PHE A 20 -20.64 -1.91 -4.39
CA PHE A 20 -20.76 -1.38 -3.03
C PHE A 20 -20.45 0.12 -2.92
N VAL A 21 -19.60 0.66 -3.79
CA VAL A 21 -19.31 2.10 -3.85
C VAL A 21 -20.34 2.85 -4.67
N SER A 22 -20.72 2.32 -5.85
CA SER A 22 -21.61 3.00 -6.78
C SER A 22 -23.08 3.01 -6.34
N LEU A 23 -23.57 1.94 -5.72
CA LEU A 23 -24.98 1.84 -5.32
C LEU A 23 -25.41 2.91 -4.30
N PRO A 24 -24.67 3.13 -3.18
CA PRO A 24 -24.98 4.21 -2.24
C PRO A 24 -24.89 5.61 -2.88
N LEU A 25 -23.95 5.80 -3.81
CA LEU A 25 -23.78 7.07 -4.52
C LEU A 25 -24.98 7.36 -5.42
N VAL A 26 -25.46 6.38 -6.17
CA VAL A 26 -26.63 6.51 -7.04
C VAL A 26 -27.90 6.76 -6.21
N THR A 27 -28.08 6.02 -5.11
CA THR A 27 -29.24 6.22 -4.21
C THR A 27 -29.22 7.59 -3.53
N ALA A 28 -28.03 8.08 -3.13
CA ALA A 28 -27.86 9.41 -2.56
C ALA A 28 -28.19 10.52 -3.58
N LEU A 29 -27.71 10.36 -4.82
CA LEU A 29 -28.00 11.31 -5.89
C LEU A 29 -29.49 11.36 -6.19
N PHE A 30 -30.16 10.21 -6.31
CA PHE A 30 -31.59 10.13 -6.56
C PHE A 30 -32.42 10.77 -5.44
N SER A 31 -32.09 10.45 -4.18
CA SER A 31 -32.73 11.06 -2.99
C SER A 31 -32.53 12.58 -2.98
N SER A 32 -31.36 13.07 -3.36
CA SER A 32 -31.03 14.49 -3.41
C SER A 32 -31.87 15.23 -4.45
N ILE A 33 -32.05 14.63 -5.65
CA ILE A 33 -32.90 15.19 -6.70
C ILE A 33 -34.36 15.28 -6.25
N GLN A 34 -34.90 14.21 -5.66
CA GLN A 34 -36.27 14.20 -5.15
C GLN A 34 -36.50 15.25 -4.06
N ASN A 35 -35.58 15.40 -3.14
CA ASN A 35 -35.66 16.43 -2.09
C ASN A 35 -35.62 17.85 -2.67
N LEU A 36 -34.79 18.07 -3.70
CA LEU A 36 -34.71 19.37 -4.38
C LEU A 36 -36.00 19.70 -5.13
N GLU A 37 -36.58 18.75 -5.85
CA GLU A 37 -37.87 18.92 -6.54
C GLU A 37 -38.98 19.23 -5.57
N GLY A 38 -39.03 18.51 -4.42
CA GLY A 38 -40.00 18.77 -3.36
C GLY A 38 -39.88 20.17 -2.76
N LEU A 39 -38.66 20.64 -2.53
CA LEU A 39 -38.39 21.99 -2.03
C LEU A 39 -38.80 23.07 -3.03
N LEU A 40 -38.49 22.87 -4.33
CA LEU A 40 -38.89 23.81 -5.39
C LEU A 40 -40.41 23.95 -5.51
N GLN A 41 -41.13 22.82 -5.47
CA GLN A 41 -42.60 22.84 -5.53
C GLN A 41 -43.21 23.51 -4.32
N GLN A 42 -42.73 23.20 -3.10
CA GLN A 42 -43.19 23.85 -1.86
C GLN A 42 -42.91 25.34 -1.87
N SER A 43 -41.72 25.75 -2.31
CA SER A 43 -41.30 27.14 -2.41
C SER A 43 -42.20 27.92 -3.40
N ALA A 44 -42.42 27.38 -4.59
CA ALA A 44 -43.26 27.99 -5.60
C ALA A 44 -44.72 28.17 -5.10
N ALA A 45 -45.28 27.14 -4.47
CA ALA A 45 -46.62 27.19 -3.93
C ALA A 45 -46.75 28.20 -2.77
N ALA A 46 -45.74 28.29 -1.89
CA ALA A 46 -45.72 29.25 -0.79
C ALA A 46 -45.64 30.69 -1.29
N VAL A 47 -44.74 30.96 -2.26
CA VAL A 47 -44.62 32.29 -2.86
C VAL A 47 -45.93 32.71 -3.53
N TYR A 48 -46.51 31.81 -4.32
CA TYR A 48 -47.78 32.11 -5.02
C TYR A 48 -48.91 32.45 -4.01
N ARG A 49 -49.08 31.66 -2.95
CA ARG A 49 -50.09 31.93 -1.90
C ARG A 49 -49.82 33.25 -1.17
N SER A 50 -48.58 33.55 -0.84
CA SER A 50 -48.21 34.78 -0.13
C SER A 50 -48.46 36.03 -0.98
N VAL A 51 -48.08 35.99 -2.25
CA VAL A 51 -48.30 37.09 -3.21
C VAL A 51 -49.82 37.32 -3.38
N SER A 52 -50.58 36.27 -3.63
CA SER A 52 -52.05 36.36 -3.80
C SER A 52 -52.76 36.95 -2.62
N ARG A 53 -52.34 36.62 -1.36
CA ARG A 53 -52.92 37.18 -0.12
C ARG A 53 -52.58 38.64 0.06
N ILE A 54 -51.34 39.07 -0.24
CA ILE A 54 -50.94 40.48 -0.12
C ILE A 54 -51.66 41.33 -1.17
N GLU A 55 -51.66 40.87 -2.42
CA GLU A 55 -52.38 41.57 -3.50
C GLU A 55 -53.89 41.66 -3.19
N GLY A 56 -54.49 40.55 -2.77
CA GLY A 56 -55.87 40.52 -2.38
C GLY A 56 -56.19 41.48 -1.22
N GLY A 57 -55.37 41.51 -0.17
CA GLY A 57 -55.50 42.43 0.95
C GLY A 57 -55.43 43.90 0.52
N ARG A 58 -54.44 44.24 -0.35
CA ARG A 58 -54.32 45.60 -0.94
C ARG A 58 -55.50 45.97 -1.79
N THR A 59 -55.97 45.07 -2.65
CA THR A 59 -57.14 45.28 -3.50
C THR A 59 -58.38 45.54 -2.69
N VAL A 60 -58.59 44.78 -1.61
CA VAL A 60 -59.67 45.01 -0.65
C VAL A 60 -59.58 46.42 -0.03
N ALA A 61 -58.38 46.82 0.37
CA ALA A 61 -58.17 48.17 0.96
C ALA A 61 -58.45 49.28 -0.04
N ASP A 62 -58.06 49.16 -1.28
CA ASP A 62 -58.28 50.14 -2.33
C ASP A 62 -59.78 50.21 -2.69
N LEU A 63 -60.45 49.08 -2.79
CA LEU A 63 -61.88 49.00 -3.03
C LEU A 63 -62.67 49.65 -1.94
N PHE A 64 -62.35 49.41 -0.66
CA PHE A 64 -63.02 50.07 0.48
C PHE A 64 -62.76 51.59 0.47
N ARG A 65 -61.59 52.08 0.20
CA ARG A 65 -61.31 53.52 0.04
C ARG A 65 -62.12 54.15 -1.08
N SER A 66 -62.24 53.44 -2.18
CA SER A 66 -63.07 53.92 -3.34
C SER A 66 -64.54 53.91 -3.03
N GLN A 67 -65.01 52.87 -2.31
CA GLN A 67 -66.37 52.73 -1.84
C GLN A 67 -66.73 53.83 -0.81
N GLU A 68 -65.86 54.13 0.16
CA GLU A 68 -66.03 55.22 1.13
C GLU A 68 -66.12 56.56 0.43
N ARG A 69 -65.32 56.84 -0.58
CA ARG A 69 -65.35 58.04 -1.37
C ARG A 69 -66.72 58.19 -2.10
N ALA A 70 -67.15 57.11 -2.77
CA ALA A 70 -68.48 57.10 -3.42
C ALA A 70 -69.62 57.28 -2.45
N ALA A 71 -69.55 56.65 -1.26
CA ALA A 71 -70.59 56.83 -0.23
C ALA A 71 -70.59 58.24 0.35
N ARG A 72 -69.46 58.88 0.56
CA ARG A 72 -69.39 60.31 0.98
C ARG A 72 -69.96 61.22 -0.08
N LEU A 73 -69.72 60.99 -1.37
CA LEU A 73 -70.30 61.78 -2.46
C LEU A 73 -71.83 61.56 -2.51
N PHE A 74 -72.27 60.33 -2.38
CA PHE A 74 -73.69 60.03 -2.29
C PHE A 74 -74.39 60.75 -1.11
N ALA A 75 -73.73 60.74 0.03
CA ALA A 75 -74.25 61.42 1.24
C ALA A 75 -74.41 62.96 1.06
N VAL A 76 -73.50 63.61 0.35
CA VAL A 76 -73.49 65.07 0.11
C VAL A 76 -74.37 65.46 -1.07
N LEU A 77 -74.26 64.78 -2.21
CA LEU A 77 -74.89 65.14 -3.45
C LEU A 77 -76.30 64.53 -3.63
N GLY A 78 -76.57 63.38 -3.01
CA GLY A 78 -77.85 62.64 -3.12
C GLY A 78 -78.03 61.97 -4.51
N GLU A 79 -77.06 61.92 -5.35
CA GLU A 79 -77.17 61.40 -6.73
C GLU A 79 -77.14 59.86 -6.76
N GLU A 80 -78.13 59.26 -7.41
CA GLU A 80 -78.29 57.80 -7.56
C GLU A 80 -77.06 57.10 -8.26
N VAL A 81 -76.29 57.85 -9.03
CA VAL A 81 -75.10 57.35 -9.65
C VAL A 81 -74.10 56.87 -8.62
N HIS A 82 -73.84 57.66 -7.60
CA HIS A 82 -72.91 57.32 -6.51
C HIS A 82 -73.37 56.13 -5.67
N ARG A 83 -74.70 55.93 -5.50
CA ARG A 83 -75.27 54.76 -4.85
C ARG A 83 -75.03 53.49 -5.67
N LYS A 84 -75.14 53.57 -7.00
CA LYS A 84 -74.80 52.44 -7.90
C LYS A 84 -73.29 52.10 -7.86
N ASP A 85 -72.43 53.11 -7.76
CA ASP A 85 -70.96 52.89 -7.61
C ASP A 85 -70.64 52.15 -6.30
N VAL A 86 -71.30 52.52 -5.17
CA VAL A 86 -71.12 51.82 -3.89
C VAL A 86 -71.51 50.34 -4.01
N ASN A 87 -72.66 50.05 -4.67
CA ASN A 87 -73.09 48.65 -4.81
C ASN A 87 -72.23 47.86 -5.78
N ALA A 88 -71.70 48.47 -6.83
CA ALA A 88 -70.75 47.82 -7.77
C ALA A 88 -69.47 47.48 -7.04
N LEU A 89 -68.85 48.40 -6.32
CA LEU A 89 -67.63 48.19 -5.53
C LEU A 89 -67.83 47.14 -4.45
N SER A 90 -69.03 47.08 -3.80
CA SER A 90 -69.40 46.04 -2.88
C SER A 90 -69.32 44.63 -3.48
N ALA A 91 -69.87 44.47 -4.69
CA ALA A 91 -69.79 43.18 -5.38
C ALA A 91 -68.36 42.77 -5.68
N GLU A 92 -67.49 43.74 -6.06
CA GLU A 92 -66.07 43.48 -6.23
C GLU A 92 -65.36 43.09 -4.95
N VAL A 93 -65.62 43.80 -3.83
CA VAL A 93 -65.10 43.46 -2.50
C VAL A 93 -65.47 42.04 -2.12
N ALA A 94 -66.77 41.67 -2.28
CA ALA A 94 -67.23 40.31 -1.95
C ALA A 94 -66.50 39.23 -2.78
N THR A 95 -66.24 39.54 -4.06
CA THR A 95 -65.47 38.61 -4.94
C THR A 95 -64.04 38.43 -4.49
N VAL A 96 -63.36 39.52 -4.15
CA VAL A 96 -61.95 39.46 -3.69
C VAL A 96 -61.87 38.78 -2.30
N LEU A 97 -62.76 39.11 -1.35
CA LEU A 97 -62.80 38.44 -0.06
C LEU A 97 -63.06 36.93 -0.21
N HIS A 98 -63.94 36.55 -1.14
CA HIS A 98 -64.18 35.12 -1.40
C HIS A 98 -62.94 34.41 -1.96
N SER A 99 -62.21 35.10 -2.82
CA SER A 99 -60.92 34.52 -3.36
C SER A 99 -59.82 34.40 -2.31
N LEU A 100 -59.82 35.22 -1.29
CA LEU A 100 -58.85 35.14 -0.17
C LEU A 100 -59.16 34.02 0.83
N ALA A 101 -60.40 33.62 0.97
CA ALA A 101 -60.87 32.63 1.95
C ALA A 101 -60.44 31.17 1.67
N PRO A 102 -60.34 30.64 0.43
CA PRO A 102 -60.11 29.21 0.20
C PRO A 102 -58.63 28.76 0.24
N GLN A 103 -57.67 29.67 0.32
CA GLN A 103 -56.28 29.34 0.10
C GLN A 103 -55.49 28.94 1.38
N GLY A 104 -55.96 27.88 2.06
CA GLY A 104 -55.14 27.19 3.02
C GLY A 104 -55.37 27.48 4.49
N GLY A 105 -56.66 27.37 4.91
CA GLY A 105 -56.99 26.86 6.26
C GLY A 105 -56.58 27.69 7.49
N GLN A 106 -56.28 28.97 7.35
CA GLN A 106 -56.01 29.82 8.51
C GLN A 106 -57.33 30.42 9.00
N GLU A 107 -57.82 29.83 10.04
CA GLU A 107 -59.14 30.12 10.64
C GLU A 107 -59.31 31.60 10.95
N GLU A 108 -58.23 32.31 11.33
CA GLU A 108 -58.21 33.72 11.61
C GLU A 108 -58.45 34.59 10.37
N LEU A 109 -57.89 34.25 9.23
CA LEU A 109 -58.11 34.95 7.96
C LEU A 109 -59.55 34.78 7.49
N ILE A 110 -60.07 33.57 7.59
CA ILE A 110 -61.45 33.27 7.22
C ILE A 110 -62.42 34.06 8.15
N ARG A 111 -62.20 34.04 9.47
CA ARG A 111 -63.01 34.80 10.42
C ARG A 111 -62.99 36.29 10.14
N LEU A 112 -61.82 36.86 9.82
CA LEU A 112 -61.64 38.27 9.51
C LEU A 112 -62.30 38.65 8.17
N ALA A 113 -62.21 37.79 7.16
CA ALA A 113 -62.92 37.99 5.90
C ALA A 113 -64.44 37.91 6.05
N ASP A 114 -64.95 36.99 6.87
CA ASP A 114 -66.40 36.87 7.17
C ASP A 114 -66.91 38.06 8.01
N GLU A 115 -66.12 38.55 8.96
CA GLU A 115 -66.44 39.72 9.74
C GLU A 115 -66.49 40.98 8.87
N LEU A 116 -65.50 41.17 8.00
CA LEU A 116 -65.49 42.25 6.99
C LEU A 116 -66.73 42.18 6.12
N ARG A 117 -67.05 40.99 5.61
CA ARG A 117 -68.26 40.80 4.76
C ARG A 117 -69.51 41.09 5.47
N ALA A 118 -69.65 40.70 6.76
CA ALA A 118 -70.83 41.02 7.57
C ALA A 118 -70.98 42.52 7.82
N ARG A 119 -69.90 43.23 8.16
CA ARG A 119 -69.88 44.70 8.32
C ARG A 119 -70.19 45.44 7.04
N GLU A 120 -69.65 44.99 5.91
CA GLU A 120 -69.91 45.54 4.59
C GLU A 120 -71.40 45.39 4.19
N ASN A 121 -71.95 44.19 4.34
CA ASN A 121 -73.39 43.96 4.07
C ASN A 121 -74.26 44.88 4.93
N HIS A 122 -73.89 45.11 6.20
CA HIS A 122 -74.59 46.03 7.06
C HIS A 122 -74.49 47.48 6.57
N LEU A 123 -73.30 47.91 6.12
CA LEU A 123 -73.06 49.24 5.56
C LEU A 123 -73.92 49.46 4.30
N VAL A 124 -73.91 48.52 3.35
CA VAL A 124 -74.67 48.57 2.11
C VAL A 124 -76.18 48.62 2.43
N ALA A 125 -76.61 47.85 3.41
CA ALA A 125 -78.05 47.88 3.88
C ALA A 125 -78.46 49.24 4.47
N VAL A 126 -77.56 49.90 5.22
CA VAL A 126 -77.77 51.26 5.74
C VAL A 126 -77.86 52.29 4.59
N LEU A 127 -76.97 52.23 3.64
CA LEU A 127 -76.93 53.20 2.50
C LEU A 127 -78.06 52.99 1.51
N ASN A 128 -78.68 51.83 1.41
CA ASN A 128 -79.81 51.53 0.52
C ASN A 128 -81.19 51.82 1.14
N ARG A 129 -81.26 52.27 2.41
CA ARG A 129 -82.52 52.66 3.00
C ARG A 129 -83.10 53.90 2.32
N PRO A 130 -84.42 54.00 2.12
CA PRO A 130 -85.06 55.18 1.53
C PRO A 130 -84.70 56.38 2.37
N LEU A 131 -84.24 57.48 1.72
CA LEU A 131 -83.89 58.73 2.37
C LEU A 131 -85.12 59.41 2.91
N GLY A 132 -85.26 59.47 4.25
CA GLY A 132 -86.29 60.23 4.95
C GLY A 132 -86.03 61.73 4.98
N GLY A 133 -86.67 62.49 5.79
CA GLY A 133 -86.46 63.93 5.91
C GLY A 133 -85.06 64.36 6.34
N PRO A 134 -84.64 65.63 6.31
CA PRO A 134 -83.28 66.12 6.48
C PRO A 134 -82.56 65.63 7.73
N GLU A 135 -83.25 65.56 8.88
CA GLU A 135 -82.68 65.07 10.16
C GLU A 135 -82.38 63.57 10.13
N THR A 136 -83.12 62.81 9.35
CA THR A 136 -82.89 61.36 9.21
C THR A 136 -81.66 61.08 8.33
N ARG A 137 -81.43 61.92 7.35
CA ARG A 137 -80.25 61.85 6.47
C ARG A 137 -78.92 62.07 7.25
N GLU A 138 -78.87 63.08 8.09
CA GLU A 138 -77.71 63.42 8.88
C GLU A 138 -77.37 62.28 9.88
N LYS A 139 -78.36 61.69 10.54
CA LYS A 139 -78.15 60.52 11.44
C LYS A 139 -77.64 59.28 10.69
N GLU A 140 -78.14 58.99 9.49
CA GLU A 140 -77.74 57.86 8.71
C GLU A 140 -76.34 58.07 8.11
N GLN A 141 -75.96 59.30 7.75
CA GLN A 141 -74.59 59.65 7.27
C GLN A 141 -73.56 59.43 8.40
N ILE A 142 -73.86 59.92 9.63
CA ILE A 142 -72.98 59.72 10.79
C ILE A 142 -72.81 58.23 11.10
N ARG A 143 -73.84 57.43 10.94
CA ARG A 143 -73.85 56.00 11.15
C ARG A 143 -73.02 55.25 10.11
N ALA A 144 -73.18 55.64 8.82
CA ALA A 144 -72.38 55.07 7.72
C ALA A 144 -70.89 55.41 7.84
N LEU A 145 -70.54 56.66 8.23
CA LEU A 145 -69.16 57.07 8.50
C LEU A 145 -68.54 56.28 9.69
N GLY A 146 -69.26 55.97 10.73
CA GLY A 146 -68.86 55.15 11.83
C GLY A 146 -68.50 53.71 11.36
N LEU A 147 -69.35 53.13 10.49
CA LEU A 147 -69.08 51.78 9.92
C LEU A 147 -67.82 51.74 9.03
N TYR A 148 -67.58 52.83 8.27
CA TYR A 148 -66.30 52.88 7.47
C TYR A 148 -65.06 52.88 8.39
N THR A 149 -65.11 53.50 9.54
CA THR A 149 -64.01 53.50 10.51
C THR A 149 -63.80 52.10 11.07
N GLU A 150 -64.85 51.35 11.37
CA GLU A 150 -64.77 49.95 11.84
C GLU A 150 -64.21 49.06 10.71
N ILE A 151 -64.70 49.20 9.48
CA ILE A 151 -64.26 48.45 8.31
C ILE A 151 -62.79 48.76 8.02
N SER A 152 -62.33 50.03 8.05
CA SER A 152 -60.98 50.45 7.87
C SER A 152 -60.00 49.80 8.88
N ALA A 153 -60.42 49.68 10.13
CA ALA A 153 -59.67 48.99 11.18
C ALA A 153 -59.55 47.49 10.89
N LEU A 154 -60.61 46.86 10.40
CA LEU A 154 -60.58 45.42 10.00
C LEU A 154 -59.70 45.18 8.76
N VAL A 155 -59.76 46.08 7.77
CA VAL A 155 -58.91 46.03 6.58
C VAL A 155 -57.46 46.16 6.96
N THR A 156 -57.11 47.12 7.85
CA THR A 156 -55.74 47.27 8.34
C THR A 156 -55.28 46.00 9.10
N ARG A 157 -56.18 45.36 9.82
CA ARG A 157 -55.87 44.06 10.47
C ARG A 157 -55.67 42.93 9.47
N LEU A 158 -56.47 42.92 8.37
CA LEU A 158 -56.30 41.97 7.28
C LEU A 158 -54.92 42.10 6.60
N GLU A 159 -54.51 43.33 6.29
CA GLU A 159 -53.19 43.61 5.70
C GLU A 159 -52.06 43.18 6.65
N ARG A 160 -52.19 43.49 7.94
CA ARG A 160 -51.20 43.09 8.96
C ARG A 160 -51.09 41.56 9.05
N LEU A 161 -52.23 40.88 9.13
CA LEU A 161 -52.28 39.41 9.18
C LEU A 161 -51.67 38.80 7.92
N GLY A 162 -51.94 39.35 6.73
CA GLY A 162 -51.34 38.94 5.47
C GLY A 162 -49.80 39.02 5.49
N ASN A 163 -49.25 40.10 6.03
CA ASN A 163 -47.79 40.29 6.17
C ASN A 163 -47.19 39.35 7.23
N GLU A 164 -47.85 39.13 8.35
CA GLU A 164 -47.43 38.18 9.40
C GLU A 164 -47.37 36.75 8.86
N LEU A 165 -48.37 36.33 8.09
CA LEU A 165 -48.42 35.01 7.47
C LEU A 165 -47.33 34.81 6.42
N MET A 166 -47.05 35.85 5.63
CA MET A 166 -45.93 35.83 4.68
C MET A 166 -44.59 35.63 5.42
N SER A 167 -44.38 36.39 6.49
CA SER A 167 -43.16 36.28 7.29
C SER A 167 -42.97 34.87 7.88
N GLN A 168 -44.05 34.25 8.37
CA GLN A 168 -44.05 32.89 8.87
C GLN A 168 -43.76 31.86 7.75
N GLU A 169 -44.36 32.02 6.58
CA GLU A 169 -44.12 31.15 5.42
C GLU A 169 -42.65 31.25 4.95
N VAL A 170 -42.09 32.45 4.87
CA VAL A 170 -40.66 32.65 4.54
C VAL A 170 -39.75 32.00 5.57
N ALA A 171 -40.00 32.20 6.87
CA ALA A 171 -39.24 31.58 7.94
C ALA A 171 -39.32 30.05 7.92
N ALA A 172 -40.47 29.48 7.61
CA ALA A 172 -40.68 28.05 7.45
C ALA A 172 -39.88 27.48 6.24
N LEU A 173 -39.87 28.21 5.13
CA LEU A 173 -39.08 27.85 3.95
C LEU A 173 -37.60 27.90 4.24
N GLU A 174 -37.10 28.94 4.91
CA GLU A 174 -35.71 29.03 5.34
C GLU A 174 -35.29 27.86 6.24
N ALA A 175 -36.14 27.52 7.21
CA ALA A 175 -35.90 26.38 8.09
C ALA A 175 -35.88 25.05 7.32
N ALA A 176 -36.77 24.84 6.36
CA ALA A 176 -36.82 23.67 5.51
C ALA A 176 -35.54 23.56 4.63
N VAL A 177 -35.08 24.66 4.03
CA VAL A 177 -33.85 24.74 3.26
C VAL A 177 -32.64 24.41 4.14
N GLN A 178 -32.56 24.99 5.35
CA GLN A 178 -31.45 24.72 6.28
C GLN A 178 -31.42 23.26 6.72
N THR A 179 -32.60 22.68 6.99
CA THR A 179 -32.71 21.25 7.38
C THR A 179 -32.25 20.34 6.22
N SER A 180 -32.71 20.61 5.01
CA SER A 180 -32.31 19.86 3.83
C SER A 180 -30.80 20.00 3.53
N LYS A 181 -30.26 21.21 3.68
CA LYS A 181 -28.81 21.45 3.54
C LYS A 181 -28.01 20.65 4.56
N ARG A 182 -28.43 20.62 5.84
CA ARG A 182 -27.75 19.80 6.87
C ARG A 182 -27.83 18.32 6.55
N ALA A 183 -29.00 17.83 6.14
CA ALA A 183 -29.16 16.42 5.75
C ALA A 183 -28.24 16.05 4.60
N LEU A 184 -28.13 16.88 3.56
CA LEU A 184 -27.21 16.68 2.43
C LEU A 184 -25.74 16.64 2.87
N VAL A 185 -25.32 17.57 3.75
CA VAL A 185 -23.93 17.60 4.26
C VAL A 185 -23.62 16.30 5.01
N TRP A 186 -24.51 15.84 5.88
CA TRP A 186 -24.33 14.59 6.62
C TRP A 186 -24.32 13.38 5.69
N GLN A 187 -25.19 13.34 4.69
CA GLN A 187 -25.26 12.26 3.71
C GLN A 187 -23.96 12.17 2.89
N VAL A 188 -23.48 13.31 2.37
CA VAL A 188 -22.23 13.39 1.58
C VAL A 188 -21.02 13.01 2.45
N SER A 189 -20.94 13.55 3.67
CA SER A 189 -19.83 13.24 4.59
C SER A 189 -19.79 11.76 4.96
N GLY A 190 -20.94 11.17 5.24
CA GLY A 190 -21.05 9.73 5.50
C GLY A 190 -20.65 8.87 4.31
N LEU A 191 -21.04 9.27 3.10
CA LEU A 191 -20.70 8.58 1.88
C LEU A 191 -19.18 8.63 1.59
N ILE A 192 -18.55 9.79 1.80
CA ILE A 192 -17.10 9.95 1.65
C ILE A 192 -16.38 9.05 2.66
N GLY A 193 -16.76 9.10 3.95
CA GLY A 193 -16.16 8.25 4.98
C GLY A 193 -16.28 6.76 4.68
N PHE A 194 -17.46 6.33 4.23
CA PHE A 194 -17.71 4.95 3.82
C PHE A 194 -16.87 4.53 2.62
N SER A 195 -16.76 5.39 1.60
CA SER A 195 -15.92 5.12 0.41
C SER A 195 -14.44 5.01 0.75
N VAL A 196 -13.92 5.90 1.60
CA VAL A 196 -12.52 5.85 2.06
C VAL A 196 -12.26 4.55 2.82
N LEU A 197 -13.15 4.16 3.74
CA LEU A 197 -13.04 2.89 4.47
C LEU A 197 -12.99 1.69 3.51
N LEU A 198 -13.88 1.66 2.52
CA LEU A 198 -13.91 0.61 1.51
C LEU A 198 -12.61 0.54 0.71
N VAL A 199 -12.08 1.67 0.25
CA VAL A 199 -10.80 1.74 -0.47
C VAL A 199 -9.65 1.18 0.38
N VAL A 200 -9.57 1.54 1.67
CA VAL A 200 -8.54 1.01 2.58
C VAL A 200 -8.65 -0.50 2.74
N VAL A 201 -9.87 -1.03 2.91
CA VAL A 201 -10.11 -2.48 3.00
C VAL A 201 -9.70 -3.18 1.70
N PHE A 202 -10.06 -2.64 0.53
CA PHE A 202 -9.71 -3.20 -0.78
C PHE A 202 -8.21 -3.19 -1.03
N ILE A 203 -7.52 -2.08 -0.69
CA ILE A 203 -6.06 -2.00 -0.77
C ILE A 203 -5.43 -3.11 0.07
N GLY A 204 -5.89 -3.33 1.30
CA GLY A 204 -5.40 -4.40 2.17
C GLY A 204 -5.61 -5.80 1.59
N LEU A 205 -6.77 -6.06 1.02
CA LEU A 205 -7.13 -7.36 0.43
C LEU A 205 -6.35 -7.68 -0.85
N ILE A 206 -5.94 -6.67 -1.63
CA ILE A 206 -5.24 -6.86 -2.91
C ILE A 206 -3.72 -6.74 -2.74
N LEU A 207 -3.24 -5.71 -2.06
CA LEU A 207 -1.80 -5.40 -1.99
C LEU A 207 -1.01 -6.45 -1.19
N LYS A 208 -1.62 -7.01 -0.15
CA LYS A 208 -0.94 -8.01 0.70
C LYS A 208 -0.60 -9.29 -0.07
N PRO A 209 -1.52 -9.96 -0.79
CA PRO A 209 -1.21 -11.13 -1.60
C PRO A 209 -0.23 -10.84 -2.74
N VAL A 210 -0.37 -9.70 -3.41
CA VAL A 210 0.54 -9.30 -4.50
C VAL A 210 1.98 -9.14 -3.99
N ARG A 211 2.17 -8.50 -2.83
CA ARG A 211 3.49 -8.40 -2.19
C ARG A 211 4.04 -9.76 -1.73
N GLN A 212 3.17 -10.70 -1.37
CA GLN A 212 3.61 -12.07 -1.05
C GLN A 212 4.14 -12.79 -2.29
N LEU A 213 3.47 -12.64 -3.44
CA LEU A 213 3.94 -13.18 -4.72
C LEU A 213 5.27 -12.57 -5.15
N ASP A 214 5.40 -11.25 -5.07
CA ASP A 214 6.62 -10.52 -5.42
C ASP A 214 7.83 -11.02 -4.63
N ARG A 215 7.70 -11.07 -3.29
CA ARG A 215 8.75 -11.62 -2.41
C ARG A 215 9.05 -13.10 -2.66
N ALA A 216 8.04 -13.88 -3.08
CA ALA A 216 8.25 -15.28 -3.41
C ALA A 216 9.07 -15.43 -4.71
N ILE A 217 8.81 -14.59 -5.70
CA ILE A 217 9.56 -14.54 -6.96
C ILE A 217 11.00 -14.09 -6.71
N GLU A 218 11.21 -13.06 -5.92
CA GLU A 218 12.54 -12.56 -5.55
C GLU A 218 13.37 -13.65 -4.85
N ARG A 219 12.82 -14.34 -3.86
CA ARG A 219 13.48 -15.48 -3.19
C ARG A 219 13.79 -16.64 -4.12
N LEU A 220 12.88 -16.96 -5.06
CA LEU A 220 13.15 -17.97 -6.09
C LEU A 220 14.33 -17.56 -6.97
N GLY A 221 14.44 -16.26 -7.32
CA GLY A 221 15.57 -15.71 -8.07
C GLY A 221 16.90 -15.78 -7.31
N GLU A 222 16.86 -15.64 -5.98
CA GLU A 222 18.01 -15.78 -5.08
C GLU A 222 18.39 -17.24 -4.79
N GLY A 223 17.63 -18.21 -5.34
CA GLY A 223 17.91 -19.65 -5.16
C GLY A 223 17.34 -20.25 -3.85
N ASP A 224 16.48 -19.54 -3.12
CA ASP A 224 15.79 -20.12 -1.96
C ASP A 224 14.64 -21.04 -2.42
N PHE A 225 14.98 -22.30 -2.66
CA PHE A 225 14.00 -23.34 -2.94
C PHE A 225 13.50 -24.09 -1.70
N ALA A 226 14.02 -23.77 -0.50
CA ALA A 226 13.63 -24.43 0.74
C ALA A 226 12.31 -23.92 1.29
N THR A 227 12.10 -22.62 1.29
CA THR A 227 10.95 -21.97 1.93
C THR A 227 9.66 -22.15 1.13
N PRO A 228 8.59 -22.76 1.69
CA PRO A 228 7.32 -22.93 1.01
C PRO A 228 6.66 -21.61 0.63
N ILE A 229 6.02 -21.57 -0.54
CA ILE A 229 5.29 -20.40 -1.01
C ILE A 229 3.81 -20.57 -0.64
N VAL A 230 3.34 -19.71 0.27
CA VAL A 230 1.94 -19.65 0.68
C VAL A 230 1.42 -18.25 0.38
N VAL A 231 0.43 -18.17 -0.51
CA VAL A 231 -0.22 -16.92 -0.91
C VAL A 231 -1.69 -17.02 -0.50
N GLY A 232 -2.16 -16.05 0.28
CA GLY A 232 -3.58 -15.96 0.65
C GLY A 232 -4.35 -15.03 -0.30
N GLY A 233 -5.68 -14.94 -0.14
CA GLY A 233 -6.51 -14.00 -0.87
C GLY A 233 -7.59 -14.64 -1.74
N THR A 234 -7.77 -14.16 -2.97
CA THR A 234 -8.71 -14.73 -3.93
C THR A 234 -8.21 -16.07 -4.48
N ARG A 235 -9.12 -16.93 -4.94
CA ARG A 235 -8.73 -18.23 -5.54
C ARG A 235 -7.74 -18.11 -6.70
N ASP A 236 -7.83 -17.05 -7.47
CA ASP A 236 -6.92 -16.79 -8.59
C ASP A 236 -5.48 -16.57 -8.09
N LEU A 237 -5.31 -15.77 -7.05
CA LEU A 237 -4.00 -15.49 -6.43
C LEU A 237 -3.46 -16.72 -5.68
N GLU A 238 -4.33 -17.47 -4.98
CA GLU A 238 -3.96 -18.76 -4.37
C GLU A 238 -3.50 -19.77 -5.43
N SER A 239 -4.17 -19.81 -6.59
CA SER A 239 -3.78 -20.68 -7.73
C SER A 239 -2.41 -20.29 -8.28
N ILE A 240 -2.13 -18.99 -8.44
CA ILE A 240 -0.81 -18.50 -8.88
C ILE A 240 0.25 -18.87 -7.85
N GLY A 241 -0.02 -18.65 -6.55
CA GLY A 241 0.85 -19.08 -5.47
C GLY A 241 1.15 -20.57 -5.49
N GLY A 242 0.12 -21.41 -5.73
CA GLY A 242 0.27 -22.85 -5.87
C GLY A 242 1.13 -23.27 -7.07
N ARG A 243 1.00 -22.57 -8.21
CA ARG A 243 1.85 -22.80 -9.39
C ARG A 243 3.30 -22.40 -9.13
N LEU A 244 3.52 -21.29 -8.40
CA LEU A 244 4.87 -20.89 -7.98
C LEU A 244 5.49 -21.89 -7.00
N ASP A 245 4.72 -22.43 -6.04
CA ASP A 245 5.22 -23.45 -5.13
C ASP A 245 5.53 -24.78 -5.86
N TRP A 246 4.73 -25.15 -6.86
CA TRP A 246 5.03 -26.25 -7.74
C TRP A 246 6.36 -26.01 -8.51
N LEU A 247 6.53 -24.81 -9.08
CA LEU A 247 7.77 -24.44 -9.77
C LEU A 247 8.97 -24.49 -8.82
N ARG A 248 8.84 -23.95 -7.60
CA ARG A 248 9.86 -24.04 -6.54
C ARG A 248 10.27 -25.50 -6.26
N LYS A 249 9.27 -26.39 -6.10
CA LYS A 249 9.51 -27.82 -5.87
C LYS A 249 10.26 -28.45 -7.06
N ARG A 250 9.89 -28.08 -8.28
CA ARG A 250 10.57 -28.58 -9.49
C ARG A 250 12.01 -28.10 -9.59
N LEU A 251 12.24 -26.82 -9.33
CA LEU A 251 13.61 -26.26 -9.28
C LEU A 251 14.45 -26.93 -8.20
N ARG A 252 13.91 -27.15 -7.01
CA ARG A 252 14.57 -27.88 -5.93
C ARG A 252 14.93 -29.32 -6.34
N THR A 253 14.04 -30.01 -7.05
CA THR A 253 14.32 -31.36 -7.55
C THR A 253 15.47 -31.36 -8.57
N LEU A 254 15.43 -30.40 -9.52
CA LEU A 254 16.49 -30.28 -10.53
C LEU A 254 17.84 -29.96 -9.91
N ASP A 255 17.87 -29.08 -8.90
CA ASP A 255 19.09 -28.75 -8.20
C ASP A 255 19.68 -29.97 -7.46
N ARG A 256 18.84 -30.77 -6.80
CA ARG A 256 19.22 -32.06 -6.19
C ARG A 256 19.74 -33.06 -7.20
N GLU A 257 19.05 -33.21 -8.32
CA GLU A 257 19.49 -34.10 -9.40
C GLU A 257 20.86 -33.69 -9.95
N LYS A 258 21.09 -32.36 -10.11
CA LYS A 258 22.39 -31.81 -10.53
C LYS A 258 23.51 -32.22 -9.56
N VAL A 259 23.30 -32.02 -8.26
CA VAL A 259 24.29 -32.37 -7.22
C VAL A 259 24.56 -33.87 -7.18
N ARG A 260 23.51 -34.71 -7.22
CA ARG A 260 23.67 -36.19 -7.28
C ARG A 260 24.42 -36.66 -8.50
N MET A 261 24.12 -36.11 -9.68
CA MET A 261 24.77 -36.41 -10.92
C MET A 261 26.28 -36.08 -10.84
N LEU A 262 26.62 -34.90 -10.33
CA LEU A 262 28.00 -34.49 -10.17
C LEU A 262 28.78 -35.38 -9.17
N ALA A 263 28.12 -35.76 -8.05
CA ALA A 263 28.69 -36.69 -7.10
C ALA A 263 28.96 -38.07 -7.73
N HIS A 264 28.03 -38.59 -8.51
CA HIS A 264 28.19 -39.85 -9.22
C HIS A 264 29.33 -39.79 -10.26
N ILE A 265 29.32 -38.76 -11.13
CA ILE A 265 30.41 -38.55 -12.11
C ILE A 265 31.77 -38.51 -11.43
N SER A 266 31.85 -37.81 -10.30
CA SER A 266 33.14 -37.71 -9.59
C SER A 266 33.61 -39.05 -9.02
N HIS A 267 32.66 -39.85 -8.49
CA HIS A 267 33.01 -41.22 -8.06
C HIS A 267 33.53 -42.07 -9.21
N GLU A 268 32.82 -42.03 -10.34
CA GLU A 268 33.20 -42.76 -11.57
C GLU A 268 34.51 -42.29 -12.20
N LEU A 269 34.90 -41.04 -11.96
CA LEU A 269 36.20 -40.51 -12.38
C LEU A 269 37.33 -40.81 -11.39
N LYS A 270 37.05 -40.87 -10.08
CA LYS A 270 38.06 -41.16 -9.04
C LYS A 270 38.66 -42.57 -9.21
N THR A 271 37.84 -43.55 -9.54
CA THR A 271 38.24 -44.95 -9.64
C THR A 271 39.29 -45.18 -10.73
N PRO A 272 39.09 -44.84 -12.04
CA PRO A 272 40.09 -45.04 -13.06
C PRO A 272 41.35 -44.17 -12.82
N LEU A 273 41.16 -42.97 -12.25
CA LEU A 273 42.27 -42.09 -11.93
C LEU A 273 43.17 -42.64 -10.82
N ALA A 274 42.57 -43.31 -9.81
CA ALA A 274 43.30 -44.01 -8.76
C ALA A 274 44.13 -45.15 -9.37
N SER A 275 43.57 -45.95 -10.28
CA SER A 275 44.28 -47.02 -10.94
C SER A 275 45.45 -46.52 -11.83
N ILE A 276 45.25 -45.40 -12.56
CA ILE A 276 46.34 -44.79 -13.34
C ILE A 276 47.44 -44.27 -12.41
N LYS A 277 47.10 -43.65 -11.29
CA LYS A 277 48.06 -43.15 -10.31
C LYS A 277 48.84 -44.27 -9.65
N GLU A 278 48.15 -45.35 -9.28
CA GLU A 278 48.78 -46.54 -8.71
C GLU A 278 49.77 -47.18 -9.70
N GLY A 279 49.34 -47.38 -10.95
CA GLY A 279 50.25 -47.85 -12.03
C GLY A 279 51.48 -46.96 -12.25
N ALA A 280 51.26 -45.64 -12.25
CA ALA A 280 52.37 -44.69 -12.32
C ALA A 280 53.29 -44.75 -11.10
N GLY A 281 52.71 -44.98 -9.88
CA GLY A 281 53.47 -45.22 -8.65
C GLY A 281 54.33 -46.45 -8.70
N LEU A 282 53.77 -47.60 -9.12
CA LEU A 282 54.50 -48.87 -9.25
C LEU A 282 55.70 -48.75 -10.24
N LEU A 283 55.50 -48.02 -11.33
CA LEU A 283 56.58 -47.72 -12.28
C LEU A 283 57.63 -46.80 -11.64
N LYS A 284 57.27 -45.79 -10.94
CA LYS A 284 58.13 -44.82 -10.25
C LYS A 284 58.99 -45.46 -9.17
N ASP A 285 58.38 -46.38 -8.38
CA ASP A 285 59.05 -47.12 -7.30
C ASP A 285 59.92 -48.27 -7.80
N GLY A 286 59.99 -48.49 -9.13
CA GLY A 286 60.85 -49.50 -9.78
C GLY A 286 60.35 -50.94 -9.58
N LEU A 287 59.13 -51.17 -9.08
CA LEU A 287 58.57 -52.49 -8.80
C LEU A 287 58.30 -53.32 -10.07
N VAL A 288 58.25 -52.68 -11.23
CA VAL A 288 58.03 -53.33 -12.57
C VAL A 288 59.33 -53.41 -13.36
N GLY A 289 60.49 -52.99 -12.78
CA GLY A 289 61.74 -52.89 -13.38
C GLY A 289 62.33 -51.48 -13.41
N PRO A 290 63.67 -51.35 -13.64
CA PRO A 290 64.35 -50.06 -13.67
C PRO A 290 63.89 -49.24 -14.85
N LEU A 291 63.54 -47.95 -14.65
CA LEU A 291 63.20 -47.02 -15.71
C LEU A 291 64.45 -46.27 -16.22
N SER A 292 64.46 -45.99 -17.50
CA SER A 292 65.39 -45.02 -18.07
C SER A 292 65.10 -43.62 -17.57
N ARG A 293 66.03 -42.67 -17.67
CA ARG A 293 65.85 -41.29 -17.24
C ARG A 293 64.61 -40.61 -17.92
N SER A 294 64.46 -40.85 -19.22
CA SER A 294 63.32 -40.31 -19.99
C SER A 294 61.97 -40.94 -19.51
N GLN A 295 61.99 -42.26 -19.20
CA GLN A 295 60.79 -42.93 -18.69
C GLN A 295 60.38 -42.38 -17.27
N THR A 296 61.38 -42.16 -16.41
CA THR A 296 61.18 -41.58 -15.08
C THR A 296 60.54 -40.18 -15.18
N GLU A 297 60.99 -39.38 -16.14
CA GLU A 297 60.40 -38.04 -16.38
C GLU A 297 58.93 -38.13 -16.82
N VAL A 298 58.65 -39.04 -17.79
CA VAL A 298 57.26 -39.24 -18.25
C VAL A 298 56.35 -39.74 -17.10
N VAL A 299 56.82 -40.71 -16.32
CA VAL A 299 56.02 -41.21 -15.14
C VAL A 299 55.80 -40.11 -14.10
N SER A 300 56.75 -39.23 -13.86
CA SER A 300 56.65 -38.11 -12.96
C SER A 300 55.58 -37.09 -13.48
N ILE A 301 55.57 -36.84 -14.79
CA ILE A 301 54.51 -35.99 -15.41
C ILE A 301 53.15 -36.63 -15.29
N LEU A 302 53.03 -37.96 -15.54
CA LEU A 302 51.74 -38.68 -15.34
C LEU A 302 51.25 -38.58 -13.92
N ASP A 303 52.07 -38.91 -12.90
CA ASP A 303 51.72 -38.82 -11.48
C ASP A 303 51.26 -37.39 -11.10
N SER A 304 52.03 -36.39 -11.55
CA SER A 304 51.66 -34.98 -11.33
C SER A 304 50.28 -34.60 -11.92
N ASN A 305 50.01 -35.05 -13.16
CA ASN A 305 48.74 -34.76 -13.84
C ASN A 305 47.57 -35.53 -13.20
N CYS A 306 47.79 -36.77 -12.75
CA CYS A 306 46.77 -37.52 -11.99
C CYS A 306 46.39 -36.80 -10.69
N ARG A 307 47.38 -36.32 -9.92
CA ARG A 307 47.09 -35.52 -8.71
C ARG A 307 46.34 -34.22 -8.99
N LYS A 308 46.73 -33.51 -10.06
CA LYS A 308 46.02 -32.28 -10.46
C LYS A 308 44.58 -32.56 -10.84
N LEU A 309 44.33 -33.64 -11.59
CA LEU A 309 42.98 -34.03 -11.98
C LEU A 309 42.13 -34.47 -10.80
N GLN A 310 42.69 -35.24 -9.85
CA GLN A 310 42.04 -35.59 -8.59
C GLN A 310 41.57 -34.33 -7.81
N LYS A 311 42.50 -33.37 -7.67
CA LYS A 311 42.19 -32.09 -6.97
C LYS A 311 41.14 -31.29 -7.71
N LEU A 312 41.15 -31.27 -9.06
CA LEU A 312 40.13 -30.57 -9.84
C LEU A 312 38.75 -31.20 -9.67
N ILE A 313 38.62 -32.53 -9.75
CA ILE A 313 37.36 -33.27 -9.54
C ILE A 313 36.82 -33.00 -8.15
N GLN A 314 37.69 -33.08 -7.12
CA GLN A 314 37.26 -32.78 -5.73
C GLN A 314 36.79 -31.35 -5.57
N ASN A 315 37.50 -30.36 -6.12
CA ASN A 315 37.11 -28.96 -6.07
C ASN A 315 35.77 -28.71 -6.76
N ILE A 316 35.46 -29.36 -7.89
CA ILE A 316 34.18 -29.24 -8.58
C ILE A 316 33.06 -29.79 -7.71
N LEU A 317 33.28 -30.94 -7.04
CA LEU A 317 32.32 -31.48 -6.10
C LEU A 317 32.05 -30.54 -4.92
N ASP A 318 33.14 -30.12 -4.26
CA ASP A 318 33.07 -29.26 -3.08
C ASP A 318 32.34 -27.96 -3.39
N PHE A 319 32.59 -27.37 -4.58
CA PHE A 319 31.91 -26.17 -5.06
C PHE A 319 30.41 -26.40 -5.25
N ASN A 320 30.00 -27.47 -5.93
CA ASN A 320 28.57 -27.74 -6.14
C ASN A 320 27.84 -28.14 -4.85
N MET A 321 28.50 -28.86 -3.93
CA MET A 321 27.94 -29.15 -2.63
C MET A 321 27.76 -27.87 -1.76
N ALA A 322 28.72 -26.96 -1.82
CA ALA A 322 28.64 -25.67 -1.12
C ALA A 322 27.47 -24.80 -1.64
N GLN A 323 27.25 -24.81 -2.96
CA GLN A 323 26.12 -24.06 -3.57
C GLN A 323 24.75 -24.67 -3.27
N ALA A 324 24.64 -25.99 -3.13
CA ALA A 324 23.34 -26.67 -3.02
C ALA A 324 22.58 -26.38 -1.74
N ARG A 325 23.16 -25.74 -0.72
CA ARG A 325 22.53 -25.36 0.58
C ARG A 325 21.54 -26.42 1.15
N GLU A 326 21.75 -27.72 0.79
CA GLU A 326 20.76 -28.76 1.11
C GLU A 326 20.74 -29.20 2.58
N ALA A 327 21.84 -29.06 3.28
CA ALA A 327 21.89 -29.29 4.73
C ALA A 327 22.33 -28.00 5.42
N PRO A 328 21.70 -27.64 6.53
CA PRO A 328 22.27 -26.61 7.38
C PRO A 328 23.69 -27.06 7.74
N PRO A 329 24.69 -26.16 7.67
CA PRO A 329 26.05 -26.51 8.08
C PRO A 329 26.01 -27.07 9.52
N ASP A 330 26.80 -28.11 9.79
CA ASP A 330 26.91 -28.66 11.14
C ASP A 330 27.66 -27.65 12.01
N LEU A 331 26.93 -26.62 12.44
CA LEU A 331 27.45 -25.50 13.20
C LEU A 331 27.87 -25.96 14.59
N ARG A 332 29.15 -26.18 14.77
CA ARG A 332 29.76 -26.52 16.08
C ARG A 332 30.58 -25.34 16.58
N LYS A 333 30.82 -25.35 17.88
CA LYS A 333 31.80 -24.46 18.53
C LYS A 333 33.22 -24.91 18.15
N ILE A 334 33.99 -24.06 17.50
CA ILE A 334 35.33 -24.36 16.97
C ILE A 334 36.30 -23.33 17.50
N ARG A 335 37.39 -23.78 18.11
CA ARG A 335 38.57 -22.97 18.46
C ARG A 335 39.30 -22.61 17.15
N LEU A 336 39.08 -21.35 16.75
CA LEU A 336 39.58 -20.90 15.42
C LEU A 336 41.11 -20.72 15.41
N ASP A 337 41.68 -20.32 16.54
CA ASP A 337 43.12 -20.27 16.76
C ASP A 337 43.81 -21.65 16.51
N GLU A 338 43.31 -22.71 17.14
CA GLU A 338 43.81 -24.06 16.96
C GLU A 338 43.67 -24.55 15.50
N LEU A 339 42.53 -24.20 14.86
CA LEU A 339 42.31 -24.58 13.46
C LEU A 339 43.27 -23.87 12.50
N ILE A 340 43.59 -22.59 12.73
CA ILE A 340 44.54 -21.84 11.93
C ILE A 340 45.95 -22.41 12.15
N GLU A 341 46.34 -22.77 13.37
CA GLU A 341 47.62 -23.40 13.68
C GLU A 341 47.77 -24.78 12.98
N GLU A 342 46.68 -25.60 13.00
CA GLU A 342 46.66 -26.88 12.26
C GLU A 342 46.90 -26.69 10.78
N VAL A 343 46.15 -25.74 10.11
CA VAL A 343 46.32 -25.46 8.70
C VAL A 343 47.73 -24.91 8.39
N ALA A 344 48.26 -24.04 9.25
CA ALA A 344 49.64 -23.53 9.12
C ALA A 344 50.69 -24.67 9.23
N GLY A 345 50.43 -25.62 10.12
CA GLY A 345 51.26 -26.84 10.27
C GLY A 345 51.29 -27.69 9.00
N ASP A 346 50.15 -27.86 8.31
CA ASP A 346 50.04 -28.60 7.05
C ASP A 346 50.93 -28.00 5.93
N HIS A 347 51.23 -26.70 5.97
CA HIS A 347 52.09 -26.00 4.99
C HIS A 347 53.57 -25.88 5.42
N ARG A 348 53.94 -26.31 6.62
CA ARG A 348 55.25 -26.08 7.22
C ARG A 348 56.40 -26.51 6.32
N ASN A 349 56.33 -27.69 5.69
CA ASN A 349 57.40 -28.21 4.85
C ASN A 349 57.66 -27.32 3.62
N VAL A 350 56.59 -26.77 3.00
CA VAL A 350 56.72 -25.89 1.83
C VAL A 350 57.27 -24.53 2.24
N LEU A 351 56.80 -24.00 3.38
CA LEU A 351 57.27 -22.73 3.94
C LEU A 351 58.78 -22.80 4.25
N LEU A 352 59.24 -23.88 4.86
CA LEU A 352 60.67 -24.12 5.15
C LEU A 352 61.49 -24.27 3.86
N ALA A 353 61.02 -25.06 2.89
CA ALA A 353 61.73 -25.30 1.63
C ALA A 353 61.89 -24.02 0.78
N ARG A 354 60.94 -23.07 0.91
CA ARG A 354 60.96 -21.78 0.21
C ARG A 354 61.43 -20.61 1.07
N THR A 355 61.92 -20.89 2.27
CA THR A 355 62.37 -19.89 3.25
C THR A 355 61.35 -18.79 3.52
N ILE A 356 60.03 -19.11 3.42
CA ILE A 356 58.92 -18.18 3.63
C ILE A 356 58.68 -18.00 5.16
N GLN A 357 58.62 -16.75 5.63
CA GLN A 357 58.31 -16.44 7.01
C GLN A 357 56.78 -16.38 7.23
N LEU A 358 56.28 -17.16 8.17
CA LEU A 358 54.87 -17.16 8.56
C LEU A 358 54.70 -16.50 9.94
N ASN A 359 54.02 -15.37 10.00
CA ASN A 359 53.73 -14.65 11.24
C ASN A 359 52.28 -14.91 11.66
N LEU A 360 52.09 -15.55 12.81
CA LEU A 360 50.78 -15.81 13.40
C LEU A 360 50.57 -14.90 14.58
N GLN A 361 49.46 -14.11 14.58
CA GLN A 361 49.01 -13.34 15.73
C GLN A 361 47.53 -13.70 15.96
N LEU A 362 47.30 -14.67 16.83
CA LEU A 362 45.99 -15.28 17.05
C LEU A 362 45.51 -15.02 18.48
N GLU A 363 44.31 -14.53 18.58
CA GLU A 363 43.59 -14.42 19.88
C GLU A 363 42.79 -15.73 20.09
N PRO A 364 42.76 -16.34 21.29
CA PRO A 364 41.97 -17.54 21.52
C PRO A 364 40.48 -17.23 21.46
N VAL A 365 39.82 -17.61 20.33
CA VAL A 365 38.40 -17.31 20.10
C VAL A 365 37.67 -18.52 19.53
N THR A 366 36.44 -18.71 20.02
CA THR A 366 35.53 -19.75 19.53
C THR A 366 34.51 -19.16 18.56
N VAL A 367 34.39 -19.76 17.36
CA VAL A 367 33.40 -19.41 16.34
C VAL A 367 32.36 -20.52 16.17
N SER A 368 31.20 -20.16 15.66
CA SER A 368 30.18 -21.12 15.22
C SER A 368 30.39 -21.44 13.74
N GLY A 369 30.61 -22.69 13.37
CA GLY A 369 30.87 -23.08 11.99
C GLY A 369 31.00 -24.58 11.78
N ASP A 370 31.15 -24.97 10.51
CA ASP A 370 31.53 -26.32 10.11
C ASP A 370 33.07 -26.40 10.02
N ARG A 371 33.68 -27.28 10.84
CA ARG A 371 35.14 -27.40 10.92
C ARG A 371 35.76 -27.75 9.57
N THR A 372 35.16 -28.65 8.81
CA THR A 372 35.68 -29.11 7.52
C THR A 372 35.65 -28.00 6.49
N GLN A 373 34.54 -27.26 6.43
CA GLN A 373 34.39 -26.12 5.52
C GLN A 373 35.37 -24.98 5.86
N LEU A 374 35.47 -24.63 7.17
CA LEU A 374 36.42 -23.61 7.61
C LEU A 374 37.86 -24.01 7.41
N LYS A 375 38.22 -25.28 7.66
CA LYS A 375 39.59 -25.81 7.34
C LYS A 375 39.89 -25.66 5.86
N THR A 376 38.96 -26.05 4.99
CA THR A 376 39.15 -25.95 3.54
C THR A 376 39.28 -24.48 3.08
N ALA A 377 38.48 -23.57 3.64
CA ALA A 377 38.54 -22.14 3.33
C ALA A 377 39.89 -21.53 3.74
N LEU A 378 40.37 -21.84 4.94
CA LEU A 378 41.69 -21.40 5.45
C LEU A 378 42.82 -21.99 4.64
N ASP A 379 42.76 -23.30 4.32
CA ASP A 379 43.78 -23.99 3.49
C ASP A 379 43.90 -23.35 2.08
N ASN A 380 42.76 -23.08 1.44
CA ASN A 380 42.74 -22.41 0.13
C ASN A 380 43.37 -21.00 0.18
N LEU A 381 43.09 -20.22 1.21
CA LEU A 381 43.64 -18.88 1.39
C LEU A 381 45.14 -18.93 1.65
N LEU A 382 45.56 -19.79 2.57
CA LEU A 382 46.98 -19.96 2.91
C LEU A 382 47.79 -20.58 1.74
N ALA A 383 47.22 -21.58 1.04
CA ALA A 383 47.81 -22.16 -0.16
C ALA A 383 48.02 -21.13 -1.27
N ASN A 384 47.06 -20.20 -1.45
CA ASN A 384 47.22 -19.09 -2.38
C ASN A 384 48.34 -18.14 -1.95
N ALA A 385 48.40 -17.75 -0.69
CA ALA A 385 49.50 -16.92 -0.17
C ALA A 385 50.88 -17.61 -0.40
N VAL A 386 51.00 -18.88 -0.01
CA VAL A 386 52.24 -19.69 -0.23
C VAL A 386 52.59 -19.78 -1.72
N LYS A 387 51.62 -19.92 -2.61
CA LYS A 387 51.82 -20.04 -4.03
C LYS A 387 52.38 -18.76 -4.67
N PHE A 388 51.87 -17.59 -4.29
CA PHE A 388 52.17 -16.32 -4.95
C PHE A 388 53.27 -15.49 -4.28
N VAL A 389 53.57 -15.76 -3.00
CA VAL A 389 54.68 -15.11 -2.32
C VAL A 389 56.03 -15.53 -2.94
N PRO A 390 57.02 -14.63 -3.12
CA PRO A 390 58.34 -15.00 -3.55
C PRO A 390 59.10 -15.85 -2.49
N ASP A 391 60.14 -16.53 -2.90
CA ASP A 391 61.03 -17.26 -1.97
C ASP A 391 61.66 -16.23 -1.00
N GLY A 392 61.71 -16.55 0.30
CA GLY A 392 62.13 -15.65 1.36
C GLY A 392 61.07 -14.58 1.73
N GLY A 393 59.88 -14.65 1.16
CA GLY A 393 58.83 -13.70 1.45
C GLY A 393 58.10 -13.91 2.80
N VAL A 394 57.09 -13.13 3.05
CA VAL A 394 56.40 -13.05 4.35
C VAL A 394 54.89 -13.25 4.15
N ILE A 395 54.31 -14.08 4.98
CA ILE A 395 52.85 -14.27 5.10
C ILE A 395 52.44 -13.92 6.53
N GLY A 396 51.42 -13.07 6.71
CA GLY A 396 50.84 -12.73 8.00
C GLY A 396 49.41 -13.29 8.16
N VAL A 397 49.13 -13.88 9.30
CA VAL A 397 47.76 -14.27 9.69
C VAL A 397 47.42 -13.58 11.04
N PHE A 398 46.50 -12.68 10.99
CA PHE A 398 46.10 -11.89 12.14
C PHE A 398 44.64 -12.17 12.47
N MET A 399 44.36 -12.53 13.71
CA MET A 399 43.00 -12.74 14.17
C MET A 399 42.65 -11.76 15.29
N LYS A 400 41.49 -11.10 15.18
CA LYS A 400 40.98 -10.17 16.17
C LYS A 400 39.53 -10.47 16.52
N ASP A 401 39.24 -10.54 17.81
CA ASP A 401 37.89 -10.56 18.32
C ASP A 401 37.28 -9.14 18.24
N LYS A 402 36.12 -8.99 17.62
CA LYS A 402 35.32 -7.77 17.55
C LYS A 402 34.01 -7.89 18.33
N GLY A 403 33.97 -8.72 19.35
CA GLY A 403 32.82 -8.95 20.22
C GLY A 403 31.80 -9.91 19.62
N ASN A 404 30.98 -9.48 18.68
CA ASN A 404 29.98 -10.35 18.05
C ASN A 404 30.50 -11.11 16.81
N ARG A 405 31.65 -10.73 16.31
CA ARG A 405 32.30 -11.31 15.10
C ARG A 405 33.80 -11.42 15.31
N VAL A 406 34.38 -12.43 14.70
CA VAL A 406 35.82 -12.62 14.64
C VAL A 406 36.32 -12.27 13.25
N ASN A 407 37.39 -11.49 13.17
CA ASN A 407 38.01 -11.13 11.89
C ASN A 407 39.38 -11.81 11.77
N VAL A 408 39.56 -12.59 10.70
CA VAL A 408 40.83 -13.18 10.31
C VAL A 408 41.34 -12.44 9.09
N LEU A 409 42.51 -11.87 9.18
CA LEU A 409 43.24 -11.23 8.06
C LEU A 409 44.40 -12.11 7.63
N ILE A 410 44.43 -12.49 6.38
CA ILE A 410 45.55 -13.21 5.75
C ILE A 410 46.16 -12.28 4.72
N GLU A 411 47.43 -11.95 4.90
CA GLU A 411 48.16 -11.05 3.99
C GLU A 411 49.50 -11.66 3.56
N ASP A 412 49.91 -11.35 2.34
CA ASP A 412 51.18 -11.76 1.77
C ASP A 412 51.89 -10.55 1.13
N ASN A 413 53.21 -10.67 0.93
CA ASN A 413 54.02 -9.68 0.24
C ASN A 413 54.31 -10.10 -1.23
N GLY A 414 53.46 -10.87 -1.85
CA GLY A 414 53.52 -11.27 -3.24
C GLY A 414 53.22 -10.12 -4.23
N PRO A 415 53.02 -10.45 -5.51
CA PRO A 415 52.77 -9.46 -6.56
C PRO A 415 51.39 -8.75 -6.43
N GLY A 416 50.52 -9.24 -5.56
CA GLY A 416 49.18 -8.69 -5.38
C GLY A 416 48.19 -9.08 -6.48
N ILE A 417 47.07 -8.42 -6.53
CA ILE A 417 45.96 -8.70 -7.47
C ILE A 417 45.67 -7.40 -8.24
N SER A 418 45.67 -7.50 -9.57
CA SER A 418 45.40 -6.36 -10.46
C SER A 418 44.00 -5.79 -10.22
N GLU A 419 43.82 -4.50 -10.46
CA GLU A 419 42.51 -3.83 -10.22
C GLU A 419 41.43 -4.43 -11.12
N GLU A 420 41.77 -4.85 -12.34
CA GLU A 420 40.88 -5.51 -13.28
C GLU A 420 40.40 -6.89 -12.78
N ASP A 421 41.24 -7.62 -12.06
CA ASP A 421 40.95 -8.96 -11.57
C ASP A 421 40.18 -8.98 -10.25
N ARG A 422 40.26 -7.91 -9.46
CA ARG A 422 39.65 -7.83 -8.09
C ARG A 422 38.17 -8.19 -8.04
N ALA A 423 37.37 -7.76 -9.03
CA ALA A 423 35.94 -8.06 -9.09
C ALA A 423 35.65 -9.54 -9.45
N GLN A 424 36.62 -10.24 -10.04
CA GLN A 424 36.41 -11.57 -10.65
C GLN A 424 37.10 -12.70 -9.89
N ILE A 425 38.01 -12.41 -8.94
CA ILE A 425 38.78 -13.45 -8.23
C ILE A 425 37.97 -14.50 -7.48
N PHE A 426 36.74 -14.16 -7.13
CA PHE A 426 35.80 -15.06 -6.46
C PHE A 426 34.86 -15.77 -7.44
N GLN A 427 34.96 -15.49 -8.76
CA GLN A 427 34.19 -16.22 -9.76
C GLN A 427 34.77 -17.61 -9.97
N PRO A 428 33.92 -18.65 -10.11
CA PRO A 428 34.39 -20.01 -10.39
C PRO A 428 35.22 -20.05 -11.68
N PHE A 429 36.30 -20.84 -11.67
CA PHE A 429 37.23 -21.04 -12.79
C PHE A 429 38.01 -19.79 -13.23
N PHE A 430 37.86 -18.67 -12.53
CA PHE A 430 38.61 -17.45 -12.85
C PHE A 430 40.10 -17.62 -12.50
N GLN A 431 40.98 -17.23 -13.41
CA GLN A 431 42.42 -17.23 -13.27
C GLN A 431 42.96 -15.89 -13.77
N GLY A 432 43.59 -15.11 -12.88
CA GLY A 432 44.16 -13.80 -13.24
C GLY A 432 45.30 -13.87 -14.26
N LYS A 433 45.51 -12.80 -14.97
CA LYS A 433 46.54 -12.70 -16.04
C LYS A 433 47.97 -12.96 -15.58
N GLN A 434 48.31 -12.72 -14.32
CA GLN A 434 49.63 -12.94 -13.75
C GLN A 434 49.98 -14.42 -13.48
N GLN A 435 49.01 -15.34 -13.59
CA GLN A 435 49.27 -16.79 -13.42
C GLN A 435 50.18 -17.39 -14.52
N GLY A 436 50.36 -16.71 -15.66
CA GLY A 436 51.25 -17.16 -16.71
C GLY A 436 52.71 -17.30 -16.30
N GLN A 437 53.17 -16.69 -15.21
CA GLN A 437 54.54 -16.73 -14.69
C GLN A 437 54.74 -17.76 -13.57
N SER A 438 53.68 -18.36 -13.01
CA SER A 438 53.79 -19.38 -11.97
C SER A 438 53.77 -20.79 -12.59
N PRO A 439 54.72 -21.67 -12.25
CA PRO A 439 54.79 -23.06 -12.74
C PRO A 439 53.59 -23.92 -12.29
N ILE A 440 52.81 -23.47 -11.31
CA ILE A 440 51.69 -24.21 -10.75
C ILE A 440 50.34 -23.53 -11.13
N LYS A 441 49.69 -24.03 -12.19
CA LYS A 441 48.32 -23.60 -12.54
C LYS A 441 47.32 -24.10 -11.49
N GLY A 442 46.50 -23.19 -10.95
CA GLY A 442 45.38 -23.52 -10.05
C GLY A 442 44.11 -23.87 -10.81
N SER A 443 43.09 -24.42 -10.14
CA SER A 443 41.79 -24.71 -10.74
C SER A 443 40.90 -23.47 -10.93
N GLY A 444 41.18 -22.35 -10.24
CA GLY A 444 40.32 -21.20 -10.19
C GLY A 444 39.04 -21.38 -9.33
N LEU A 445 38.96 -22.47 -8.57
CA LEU A 445 37.78 -22.77 -7.71
C LEU A 445 38.04 -22.49 -6.24
N GLY A 446 39.29 -22.46 -5.78
CA GLY A 446 39.59 -22.35 -4.34
C GLY A 446 39.01 -21.13 -3.65
N LEU A 447 39.14 -19.92 -4.24
CA LEU A 447 38.57 -18.70 -3.65
C LEU A 447 37.05 -18.69 -3.72
N ALA A 448 36.42 -19.21 -4.78
CA ALA A 448 34.99 -19.36 -4.90
C ALA A 448 34.43 -20.30 -3.82
N ILE A 449 35.08 -21.47 -3.61
CA ILE A 449 34.70 -22.41 -2.54
C ILE A 449 34.87 -21.76 -1.15
N SER A 450 35.97 -21.05 -0.93
CA SER A 450 36.25 -20.41 0.36
C SER A 450 35.17 -19.36 0.67
N ARG A 451 34.74 -18.58 -0.31
CA ARG A 451 33.69 -17.59 -0.17
C ARG A 451 32.36 -18.27 0.19
N GLU A 452 31.96 -19.29 -0.53
CA GLU A 452 30.74 -20.04 -0.34
C GLU A 452 30.66 -20.67 1.06
N TYR A 453 31.75 -21.30 1.50
CA TYR A 453 31.83 -21.92 2.83
C TYR A 453 31.75 -20.90 3.97
N VAL A 454 32.42 -19.76 3.81
CA VAL A 454 32.36 -18.68 4.80
C VAL A 454 30.96 -18.05 4.86
N GLU A 455 30.33 -17.80 3.71
CA GLU A 455 28.98 -17.21 3.60
C GLU A 455 27.90 -18.19 4.13
N ASN A 456 28.03 -19.49 3.88
CA ASN A 456 27.15 -20.52 4.42
C ASN A 456 27.23 -20.60 5.97
N GLY A 457 28.37 -20.28 6.55
CA GLY A 457 28.54 -20.12 8.02
C GLY A 457 28.08 -18.76 8.56
N GLY A 458 27.43 -17.91 7.78
CA GLY A 458 27.01 -16.56 8.19
C GLY A 458 28.14 -15.53 8.28
N GLY A 459 29.31 -15.86 7.71
CA GLY A 459 30.49 -15.01 7.61
C GLY A 459 30.53 -14.18 6.33
N THR A 460 31.66 -13.49 6.09
CA THR A 460 31.97 -12.80 4.83
C THR A 460 33.45 -12.94 4.51
N LEU A 461 33.76 -13.14 3.23
CA LEU A 461 35.14 -13.16 2.71
C LEU A 461 35.32 -12.04 1.68
N ARG A 462 36.33 -11.17 1.90
CA ARG A 462 36.60 -10.01 1.06
C ARG A 462 38.08 -9.83 0.78
N LEU A 463 38.38 -9.32 -0.40
CA LEU A 463 39.71 -8.77 -0.72
C LEU A 463 39.77 -7.32 -0.25
N LEU A 464 40.78 -6.98 0.53
CA LEU A 464 41.02 -5.62 0.97
C LEU A 464 42.03 -4.92 0.02
N PRO A 465 41.94 -3.59 -0.09
CA PRO A 465 42.97 -2.81 -0.77
C PRO A 465 44.36 -3.05 -0.13
N SER A 466 45.35 -3.27 -0.94
CA SER A 466 46.75 -3.40 -0.52
C SER A 466 47.65 -2.68 -1.49
N SER A 467 48.71 -2.08 -0.98
CA SER A 467 49.78 -1.47 -1.80
C SER A 467 50.81 -2.53 -2.25
N HIS A 468 50.94 -3.61 -1.47
CA HIS A 468 51.89 -4.71 -1.76
C HIS A 468 51.22 -6.02 -1.35
N GLY A 469 51.27 -7.03 -2.25
CA GLY A 469 50.69 -8.34 -1.98
C GLY A 469 49.15 -8.38 -1.97
N ALA A 470 48.61 -9.50 -1.56
CA ALA A 470 47.18 -9.67 -1.40
C ALA A 470 46.74 -9.66 0.08
N ARG A 471 45.56 -9.15 0.38
CA ARG A 471 45.01 -9.08 1.73
C ARG A 471 43.56 -9.58 1.73
N PHE A 472 43.33 -10.76 2.30
CA PHE A 472 41.99 -11.35 2.45
C PHE A 472 41.50 -11.17 3.87
N SER A 473 40.30 -10.66 4.01
CA SER A 473 39.59 -10.52 5.31
C SER A 473 38.43 -11.51 5.34
N MET A 474 38.46 -12.42 6.28
CA MET A 474 37.40 -13.36 6.58
C MET A 474 36.77 -12.97 7.92
N THR A 475 35.46 -12.74 7.94
CA THR A 475 34.72 -12.40 9.14
C THR A 475 33.72 -13.50 9.46
N LEU A 476 33.76 -14.04 10.67
CA LEU A 476 32.91 -15.14 11.12
C LEU A 476 32.07 -14.74 12.32
N PRO A 477 30.88 -15.31 12.53
CA PRO A 477 30.09 -15.09 13.75
C PRO A 477 30.80 -15.76 14.95
N ARG A 478 30.93 -15.02 16.05
CA ARG A 478 31.41 -15.59 17.34
C ARG A 478 30.38 -16.58 17.87
N ALA A 479 30.84 -17.68 18.43
CA ALA A 479 29.96 -18.60 19.13
C ALA A 479 29.38 -17.90 20.36
N ALA A 480 28.07 -17.98 20.56
CA ALA A 480 27.46 -17.46 21.78
C ALA A 480 28.08 -18.21 22.98
N GLU A 481 28.59 -17.47 23.98
CA GLU A 481 28.88 -18.02 25.29
C GLU A 481 27.56 -18.48 25.88
N GLU A 482 27.47 -19.75 26.26
CA GLU A 482 26.37 -20.19 27.13
C GLU A 482 26.51 -19.40 28.41
N ALA A 483 25.49 -18.62 28.75
CA ALA A 483 25.41 -18.05 30.07
C ALA A 483 25.47 -19.19 31.10
N PRO A 484 26.29 -19.04 32.16
CA PRO A 484 26.51 -20.06 33.16
C PRO A 484 25.23 -20.48 33.90
#